data_44fa2cd8957682d0c9adb36fab2d137d
#
_entry.id   44fa2cd8957682d0c9adb36fab2d137d
#
_cell.length_a   1.000
_cell.length_b   1.000
_cell.length_c   1.000
_cell.angle_alpha   90.00
_cell.angle_beta   90.00
_cell.angle_gamma   90.00
#
_symmetry.space_group_name_H-M   'P 1'
#
loop_
_entity.id
_entity.type
_entity.pdbx_description
1 polymer ?
#
loop_
_entity_poly.entity_id
_entity_poly.type
_entity_poly.pdbx_seq_one_letter_code
_entity_poly.pdbx_strand_id
1 'polypeptide(L)' 'MELVYIAASIMIGLGALGTGIGFALLGGKLLESTARQP' A
#
# COMPACT_ATOMS: atom_id res chain seq x y z
N MET A 1 24.51 -15.69 -3.63
CA MET A 1 23.77 -14.41 -3.74
C MET A 1 22.25 -14.58 -3.72
N GLU A 2 21.78 -15.82 -3.61
CA GLU A 2 20.32 -16.08 -3.56
C GLU A 2 19.65 -15.40 -2.38
N LEU A 3 20.35 -15.31 -1.24
CA LEU A 3 19.78 -14.67 -0.06
C LEU A 3 19.50 -13.18 -0.27
N VAL A 4 20.32 -12.53 -1.10
CA VAL A 4 20.11 -11.12 -1.42
C VAL A 4 18.84 -10.94 -2.25
N TYR A 5 18.61 -11.84 -3.21
CA TYR A 5 17.40 -11.78 -4.02
C TYR A 5 16.16 -12.04 -3.20
N ILE A 6 16.23 -12.99 -2.27
CA ILE A 6 15.12 -13.29 -1.38
C ILE A 6 14.82 -12.09 -0.49
N ALA A 7 15.85 -11.49 0.09
CA ALA A 7 15.69 -10.31 0.94
C ALA A 7 15.07 -9.15 0.16
N ALA A 8 15.54 -8.91 -1.06
CA ALA A 8 15.00 -7.86 -1.91
C ALA A 8 13.53 -8.11 -2.24
N SER A 9 13.19 -9.38 -2.52
CA SER A 9 11.80 -9.77 -2.82
C SER A 9 10.88 -9.48 -1.64
N ILE A 10 11.32 -9.83 -0.43
CA ILE A 10 10.53 -9.62 0.78
C ILE A 10 10.33 -8.11 1.01
N MET A 11 11.39 -7.34 0.87
CA MET A 11 11.32 -5.89 1.07
C MET A 11 10.37 -5.23 0.07
N ILE A 12 10.48 -5.60 -1.19
CA ILE A 12 9.63 -5.05 -2.24
C ILE A 12 8.18 -5.48 -2.03
N GLY A 13 7.96 -6.75 -1.72
CA GLY A 13 6.63 -7.29 -1.48
C GLY A 13 5.94 -6.66 -0.28
N LEU A 14 6.66 -6.52 0.83
CA LEU A 14 6.11 -5.88 2.04
C LEU A 14 5.88 -4.39 1.80
N GLY A 15 6.78 -3.73 1.07
CA GLY A 15 6.60 -2.33 0.71
C GLY A 15 5.37 -2.13 -0.16
N ALA A 16 5.18 -2.99 -1.16
CA ALA A 16 4.03 -2.94 -2.04
C ALA A 16 2.73 -3.19 -1.27
N LEU A 17 2.75 -4.17 -0.35
CA LEU A 17 1.59 -4.48 0.47
C LEU A 17 1.23 -3.28 1.36
N GLY A 18 2.22 -2.68 2.02
CA GLY A 18 2.01 -1.52 2.87
C GLY A 18 1.46 -0.33 2.09
N THR A 19 2.05 -0.05 0.93
CA THR A 19 1.58 1.01 0.05
C THR A 19 0.16 0.75 -0.42
N GLY A 20 -0.15 -0.49 -0.79
CA GLY A 20 -1.48 -0.87 -1.25
C GLY A 20 -2.55 -0.66 -0.19
N ILE A 21 -2.28 -1.12 1.03
CA ILE A 21 -3.21 -0.95 2.15
C ILE A 21 -3.37 0.53 2.49
N GLY A 22 -2.27 1.27 2.59
CA GLY A 22 -2.29 2.69 2.90
C GLY A 22 -3.06 3.49 1.85
N PHE A 23 -2.81 3.18 0.58
CA PHE A 23 -3.49 3.84 -0.52
C PHE A 23 -4.99 3.54 -0.52
N ALA A 24 -5.35 2.30 -0.18
CA ALA A 24 -6.76 1.91 -0.10
C ALA A 24 -7.48 2.66 1.03
N LEU A 25 -6.85 2.78 2.18
CA LEU A 25 -7.42 3.51 3.31
C LEU A 25 -7.57 4.99 2.99
N LEU A 26 -6.55 5.58 2.36
CA LEU A 26 -6.60 6.97 1.93
C LEU A 26 -7.71 7.19 0.92
N GLY A 27 -7.81 6.30 -0.07
CA GLY A 27 -8.86 6.38 -1.09
C GLY A 27 -10.25 6.23 -0.51
N GLY A 28 -10.41 5.31 0.46
CA GLY A 28 -11.68 5.14 1.15
C GLY A 28 -12.10 6.39 1.92
N LYS A 29 -11.16 7.00 2.63
CA LYS A 29 -11.41 8.24 3.37
C LYS A 29 -11.76 9.38 2.43
N LEU A 30 -11.09 9.46 1.29
CA LEU A 30 -11.37 10.48 0.30
C LEU A 30 -12.80 10.35 -0.24
N LEU A 31 -13.22 9.13 -0.54
CA LEU A 31 -14.57 8.88 -1.02
C LEU A 31 -15.62 9.23 0.03
N GLU A 32 -15.37 8.92 1.29
CA GLU A 32 -16.25 9.30 2.38
C GLU A 32 -16.41 10.81 2.47
N SER A 33 -15.31 11.53 2.43
CA SER A 33 -15.32 12.98 2.50
C SER A 33 -16.06 13.59 1.32
N THR A 34 -15.84 13.07 0.12
CA THR A 34 -16.50 13.55 -1.09
C THR A 34 -18.01 13.30 -1.03
N ALA A 35 -18.43 12.16 -0.45
CA ALA A 35 -19.83 11.84 -0.31
C ALA A 35 -20.55 12.78 0.66
N ARG A 36 -19.84 13.30 1.66
CA ARG A 36 -20.42 14.21 2.66
C ARG A 36 -20.44 15.66 2.19
N GLN A 37 -19.61 15.99 1.20
CA GLN A 37 -19.52 17.36 0.66
C GLN A 37 -20.14 17.37 -0.73
N PRO A 38 -21.42 17.68 -0.87
CA PRO A 38 -22.05 17.76 -2.18
C PRO A 38 -21.53 18.91 -3.03
#